data_0508720cd13b70b0473ef4a0c5107ae0
#
_entry.id   0508720cd13b70b0473ef4a0c5107ae0
#
_cell.length_a   1.000
_cell.length_b   1.000
_cell.length_c   1.000
_cell.angle_alpha   90.00
_cell.angle_beta   90.00
_cell.angle_gamma   90.00
#
_symmetry.space_group_name_H-M   'P 1'
#
loop_
_entity.id
_entity.type
_entity.pdbx_description
1 polymer ?
#
loop_
_entity_poly.entity_id
_entity_poly.type
_entity_poly.pdbx_seq_one_letter_code
_entity_poly.pdbx_strand_id
1 'polypeptide(L)'
;IDAVRAGLGTDETLPSDEICTQLYRKIARETHAFDAFVEGNMLLVRMPMLPSIRAHGVINSGQKRAIFDTPMFVETVRGAVLSVKEKLPKIAKKCITYLFIYRDTAAPHLDSDNHNTKAITDEICSHFEAGDDGFYADFRFFTRASGLLPAGTYVAVTAMDGALPTPEHIIELWTARLRSGMDI
;
A
#
# COMPACT_ATOMS: atom_id res chain seq x y z
N ILE A 1 -14.01 1.99 0.07
CA ILE A 1 -14.44 1.81 1.47
C ILE A 1 -15.93 2.10 1.57
N ASP A 2 -16.43 3.17 0.94
CA ASP A 2 -17.85 3.52 0.99
C ASP A 2 -18.75 2.51 0.25
N ALA A 3 -18.27 1.89 -0.82
CA ALA A 3 -18.97 0.81 -1.49
C ALA A 3 -19.11 -0.46 -0.63
N VAL A 4 -18.15 -0.70 0.26
CA VAL A 4 -18.19 -1.80 1.23
C VAL A 4 -19.13 -1.47 2.39
N ARG A 5 -19.18 -0.20 2.82
CA ARG A 5 -20.13 0.27 3.84
C ARG A 5 -21.57 0.28 3.38
N ALA A 6 -21.83 0.60 2.11
CA ALA A 6 -23.19 0.64 1.55
C ALA A 6 -23.83 -0.75 1.38
N GLY A 7 -23.04 -1.82 1.37
CA GLY A 7 -23.54 -3.19 1.28
C GLY A 7 -23.67 -3.93 2.62
N LEU A 8 -23.15 -3.37 3.69
CA LEU A 8 -23.24 -3.92 5.04
C LEU A 8 -24.24 -3.03 5.80
N GLY A 9 -25.44 -3.55 6.05
CA GLY A 9 -26.52 -2.83 6.73
C GLY A 9 -26.06 -2.08 7.99
N THR A 10 -26.88 -1.14 8.43
CA THR A 10 -26.67 -0.14 9.48
C THR A 10 -26.40 -0.67 10.89
N ASP A 11 -26.01 -1.93 11.05
CA ASP A 11 -25.62 -2.49 12.33
C ASP A 11 -24.14 -2.16 12.57
N GLU A 12 -23.85 -1.36 13.59
CA GLU A 12 -22.55 -0.78 13.92
C GLU A 12 -21.47 -1.80 14.37
N THR A 13 -21.73 -3.08 14.25
CA THR A 13 -20.74 -4.12 14.50
C THR A 13 -19.82 -4.23 13.30
N LEU A 14 -18.52 -3.99 13.53
CA LEU A 14 -17.50 -4.32 12.51
C LEU A 14 -17.64 -5.78 12.11
N PRO A 15 -17.41 -6.04 10.81
CA PRO A 15 -17.25 -7.42 10.37
C PRO A 15 -16.21 -8.12 11.25
N SER A 16 -16.48 -9.35 11.65
CA SER A 16 -15.50 -10.19 12.34
C SER A 16 -14.23 -10.27 11.50
N ASP A 17 -13.09 -10.55 12.14
CA ASP A 17 -11.81 -10.76 11.43
C ASP A 17 -11.96 -11.76 10.27
N GLU A 18 -12.89 -12.69 10.40
CA GLU A 18 -13.21 -13.68 9.38
C GLU A 18 -13.90 -13.08 8.15
N ILE A 19 -14.85 -12.16 8.33
CA ILE A 19 -15.53 -11.45 7.22
C ILE A 19 -14.52 -10.53 6.51
N CYS A 20 -13.68 -9.83 7.25
CA CYS A 20 -12.59 -9.05 6.68
C CYS A 20 -11.66 -9.94 5.88
N THR A 21 -11.28 -11.10 6.42
CA THR A 21 -10.44 -12.11 5.75
C THR A 21 -11.05 -12.60 4.45
N GLN A 22 -12.34 -12.94 4.45
CA GLN A 22 -13.05 -13.40 3.25
C GLN A 22 -13.15 -12.30 2.19
N LEU A 23 -13.44 -11.06 2.61
CA LEU A 23 -13.52 -9.91 1.72
C LEU A 23 -12.16 -9.62 1.06
N TYR A 24 -11.07 -9.67 1.82
CA TYR A 24 -9.72 -9.50 1.28
C TYR A 24 -9.33 -10.61 0.32
N ARG A 25 -9.64 -11.87 0.66
CA ARG A 25 -9.40 -13.00 -0.25
C ARG A 25 -10.19 -12.84 -1.55
N LYS A 26 -11.42 -12.34 -1.47
CA LYS A 26 -12.24 -12.06 -2.64
C LYS A 26 -11.64 -10.93 -3.49
N ILE A 27 -11.29 -9.81 -2.87
CA ILE A 27 -10.65 -8.67 -3.54
C ILE A 27 -9.31 -9.10 -4.17
N ALA A 28 -8.49 -9.85 -3.44
CA ALA A 28 -7.20 -10.32 -3.94
C ALA A 28 -7.36 -11.30 -5.12
N ARG A 29 -8.36 -12.18 -5.09
CA ARG A 29 -8.63 -13.12 -6.18
C ARG A 29 -9.19 -12.45 -7.43
N GLU A 30 -10.10 -11.48 -7.25
CA GLU A 30 -10.80 -10.82 -8.37
C GLU A 30 -9.93 -9.79 -9.11
N THR A 31 -8.85 -9.30 -8.47
CA THR A 31 -8.13 -8.15 -9.02
C THR A 31 -6.62 -8.35 -9.19
N HIS A 32 -6.07 -9.53 -8.88
CA HIS A 32 -4.60 -9.71 -8.74
C HIS A 32 -3.95 -8.50 -8.02
N ALA A 33 -4.55 -8.10 -6.91
CA ALA A 33 -4.50 -6.75 -6.43
C ALA A 33 -3.27 -6.44 -5.58
N PHE A 34 -2.67 -7.47 -4.97
CA PHE A 34 -1.37 -7.37 -4.31
C PHE A 34 -0.33 -7.91 -5.27
N ASP A 35 0.57 -7.05 -5.69
CA ASP A 35 1.67 -7.42 -6.56
C ASP A 35 2.94 -6.71 -6.12
N ALA A 36 4.09 -7.32 -6.39
CA ALA A 36 5.37 -6.69 -6.23
C ALA A 36 6.30 -7.07 -7.40
N PHE A 37 7.14 -6.14 -7.78
CA PHE A 37 8.21 -6.41 -8.73
C PHE A 37 9.41 -5.51 -8.45
N VAL A 38 10.54 -5.88 -9.03
CA VAL A 38 11.78 -5.10 -8.93
C VAL A 38 12.10 -4.57 -10.32
N GLU A 39 12.33 -3.26 -10.40
CA GLU A 39 12.80 -2.57 -11.59
C GLU A 39 14.11 -1.86 -11.28
N GLY A 40 15.20 -2.32 -11.89
CA GLY A 40 16.55 -1.86 -11.54
C GLY A 40 16.85 -2.04 -10.05
N ASN A 41 17.11 -0.95 -9.34
CA ASN A 41 17.37 -0.93 -7.89
C ASN A 41 16.15 -0.46 -7.07
N MET A 42 14.97 -0.68 -7.56
CA MET A 42 13.72 -0.24 -6.91
C MET A 42 12.78 -1.42 -6.70
N LEU A 43 12.34 -1.63 -5.45
CA LEU A 43 11.20 -2.49 -5.16
C LEU A 43 9.92 -1.68 -5.33
N LEU A 44 8.97 -2.24 -6.07
CA LEU A 44 7.64 -1.69 -6.27
C LEU A 44 6.61 -2.65 -5.69
N VAL A 45 5.70 -2.15 -4.84
CA VAL A 45 4.62 -2.92 -4.21
C VAL A 45 3.29 -2.23 -4.46
N ARG A 46 2.27 -3.00 -4.81
CA ARG A 46 0.91 -2.50 -5.02
C ARG A 46 -0.06 -3.18 -4.05
N MET A 47 -0.97 -2.37 -3.52
CA MET A 47 -2.09 -2.80 -2.68
C MET A 47 -3.40 -2.23 -3.24
N PRO A 48 -4.51 -2.99 -3.27
CA PRO A 48 -5.74 -2.59 -3.97
C PRO A 48 -6.58 -1.57 -3.21
N MET A 49 -6.10 -1.08 -2.08
CA MET A 49 -6.85 -0.20 -1.20
C MET A 49 -5.98 0.93 -0.65
N LEU A 50 -6.66 1.95 -0.16
CA LEU A 50 -6.06 3.08 0.53
C LEU A 50 -5.99 2.79 2.03
N PRO A 51 -4.92 3.21 2.72
CA PRO A 51 -4.85 3.10 4.16
C PRO A 51 -5.97 3.89 4.84
N SER A 52 -6.33 3.48 6.04
CA SER A 52 -7.22 4.29 6.89
C SER A 52 -6.55 5.61 7.23
N ILE A 53 -7.38 6.65 7.37
CA ILE A 53 -6.92 7.97 7.84
C ILE A 53 -6.56 7.86 9.31
N ARG A 54 -5.45 8.47 9.70
CA ARG A 54 -5.14 8.69 11.12
C ARG A 54 -6.23 9.57 11.72
N ALA A 55 -6.95 9.07 12.71
CA ALA A 55 -7.88 9.89 13.46
C ALA A 55 -7.08 10.93 14.26
N HIS A 56 -7.25 12.21 13.96
CA HIS A 56 -6.77 13.28 14.82
C HIS A 56 -7.61 13.30 16.09
N GLY A 57 -7.03 12.92 17.22
CA GLY A 57 -7.60 13.08 18.56
C GLY A 57 -8.09 11.79 19.18
N VAL A 58 -7.79 11.69 20.45
CA VAL A 58 -8.22 10.73 21.47
C VAL A 58 -8.51 9.32 20.99
N ILE A 59 -7.55 8.45 21.18
CA ILE A 59 -7.73 7.00 21.09
C ILE A 59 -8.74 6.59 22.17
N ASN A 60 -10.01 6.52 21.82
CA ASN A 60 -10.99 5.87 22.68
C ASN A 60 -10.73 4.35 22.64
N SER A 61 -10.72 3.75 23.82
CA SER A 61 -10.54 2.32 24.07
C SER A 61 -11.63 1.45 23.41
N GLY A 62 -11.67 1.39 22.13
CA GLY A 62 -12.65 0.70 21.28
C GLY A 62 -12.42 0.97 19.82
N GLN A 63 -11.38 1.71 19.50
CA GLN A 63 -11.04 1.98 18.11
C GLN A 63 -10.60 0.71 17.39
N LYS A 64 -11.32 0.46 16.37
CA LYS A 64 -11.20 -0.58 15.38
C LYS A 64 -9.81 -0.50 14.75
N ARG A 65 -9.04 -1.59 14.77
CA ARG A 65 -7.77 -1.71 14.07
C ARG A 65 -7.95 -1.24 12.62
N ALA A 66 -7.07 -0.36 12.20
CA ALA A 66 -7.03 0.01 10.80
C ALA A 66 -6.84 -1.23 9.94
N ILE A 67 -7.45 -1.26 8.76
CA ILE A 67 -7.38 -2.40 7.84
C ILE A 67 -5.92 -2.83 7.59
N PHE A 68 -5.01 -1.88 7.46
CA PHE A 68 -3.58 -2.15 7.27
C PHE A 68 -2.85 -2.70 8.50
N ASP A 69 -3.50 -2.73 9.66
CA ASP A 69 -2.92 -3.30 10.89
C ASP A 69 -3.40 -4.75 11.11
N THR A 70 -4.21 -5.30 10.21
CA THR A 70 -4.65 -6.69 10.35
C THR A 70 -3.49 -7.63 9.99
N PRO A 71 -3.23 -8.68 10.80
CA PRO A 71 -2.17 -9.65 10.51
C PRO A 71 -2.26 -10.22 9.10
N MET A 72 -3.48 -10.51 8.62
CA MET A 72 -3.68 -11.05 7.29
C MET A 72 -3.28 -10.09 6.17
N PHE A 73 -3.53 -8.79 6.33
CA PHE A 73 -3.12 -7.80 5.35
C PHE A 73 -1.59 -7.73 5.26
N VAL A 74 -0.94 -7.68 6.41
CA VAL A 74 0.53 -7.69 6.53
C VAL A 74 1.10 -8.97 5.89
N GLU A 75 0.51 -10.14 6.16
CA GLU A 75 0.91 -11.41 5.55
C GLU A 75 0.75 -11.42 4.02
N THR A 76 -0.28 -10.76 3.49
CA THR A 76 -0.49 -10.67 2.04
C THR A 76 0.58 -9.78 1.39
N VAL A 77 0.93 -8.66 2.03
CA VAL A 77 2.05 -7.81 1.60
C VAL A 77 3.37 -8.57 1.67
N ARG A 78 3.61 -9.29 2.77
CA ARG A 78 4.76 -10.18 2.92
C ARG A 78 4.87 -11.17 1.77
N GLY A 79 3.77 -11.85 1.45
CA GLY A 79 3.72 -12.80 0.33
C GLY A 79 4.11 -12.16 -1.00
N ALA A 80 3.60 -10.95 -1.29
CA ALA A 80 3.96 -10.23 -2.49
C ALA A 80 5.46 -9.86 -2.52
N VAL A 81 6.02 -9.35 -1.43
CA VAL A 81 7.45 -9.01 -1.37
C VAL A 81 8.33 -10.26 -1.45
N LEU A 82 7.95 -11.35 -0.77
CA LEU A 82 8.70 -12.61 -0.82
C LEU A 82 8.71 -13.22 -2.21
N SER A 83 7.69 -13.01 -3.04
CA SER A 83 7.66 -13.51 -4.42
C SER A 83 8.79 -12.96 -5.29
N VAL A 84 9.39 -11.84 -4.89
CA VAL A 84 10.50 -11.18 -5.59
C VAL A 84 11.79 -11.13 -4.78
N LYS A 85 11.86 -11.87 -3.67
CA LYS A 85 12.95 -11.82 -2.68
C LYS A 85 14.35 -11.93 -3.31
N GLU A 86 14.52 -12.83 -4.26
CA GLU A 86 15.81 -13.07 -4.93
C GLU A 86 16.29 -11.89 -5.78
N LYS A 87 15.38 -10.95 -6.10
CA LYS A 87 15.65 -9.76 -6.89
C LYS A 87 15.73 -8.49 -6.06
N LEU A 88 15.48 -8.57 -4.74
CA LEU A 88 15.48 -7.39 -3.89
C LEU A 88 16.81 -6.67 -3.93
N PRO A 89 16.82 -5.35 -4.13
CA PRO A 89 18.04 -4.57 -4.10
C PRO A 89 18.63 -4.53 -2.69
N LYS A 90 19.94 -4.57 -2.60
CA LYS A 90 20.66 -4.38 -1.33
C LYS A 90 20.69 -2.91 -0.96
N ILE A 91 19.75 -2.49 -0.13
CA ILE A 91 19.60 -1.08 0.29
C ILE A 91 19.69 -1.02 1.81
N ALA A 92 20.70 -0.34 2.34
CA ALA A 92 20.82 -0.07 3.76
C ALA A 92 20.04 1.20 4.15
N LYS A 93 20.30 2.33 3.47
CA LYS A 93 19.55 3.58 3.66
C LYS A 93 18.55 3.74 2.53
N LYS A 94 17.28 3.79 2.86
CA LYS A 94 16.19 3.73 1.89
C LYS A 94 15.28 4.95 1.93
N CYS A 95 14.74 5.30 0.77
CA CYS A 95 13.61 6.21 0.65
C CYS A 95 12.36 5.39 0.29
N ILE A 96 11.30 5.51 1.09
CA ILE A 96 10.03 4.84 0.88
C ILE A 96 9.03 5.87 0.37
N THR A 97 8.63 5.72 -0.87
CA THR A 97 7.67 6.60 -1.53
C THR A 97 6.31 5.94 -1.57
N TYR A 98 5.33 6.53 -0.91
CA TYR A 98 3.92 6.15 -0.99
C TYR A 98 3.20 7.01 -2.02
N LEU A 99 2.48 6.35 -2.93
CA LEU A 99 1.62 6.99 -3.90
C LEU A 99 0.20 6.45 -3.73
N PHE A 100 -0.71 7.31 -3.29
CA PHE A 100 -2.12 7.01 -3.11
C PHE A 100 -2.89 7.43 -4.37
N ILE A 101 -3.47 6.45 -5.07
CA ILE A 101 -4.25 6.67 -6.28
C ILE A 101 -5.73 6.65 -5.96
N TYR A 102 -6.42 7.73 -6.30
CA TYR A 102 -7.88 7.87 -6.22
C TYR A 102 -8.49 7.81 -7.62
N ARG A 103 -9.71 7.27 -7.72
CA ARG A 103 -10.45 7.25 -9.00
C ARG A 103 -11.01 8.60 -9.38
N ASP A 104 -11.38 9.39 -8.38
CA ASP A 104 -12.12 10.62 -8.55
C ASP A 104 -11.35 11.80 -7.96
N THR A 105 -11.30 12.89 -8.71
CA THR A 105 -10.76 14.17 -8.25
C THR A 105 -11.65 14.85 -7.20
N ALA A 106 -12.93 14.43 -7.09
CA ALA A 106 -13.86 14.90 -6.07
C ALA A 106 -13.71 14.17 -4.73
N ALA A 107 -12.86 13.12 -4.64
CA ALA A 107 -12.53 12.52 -3.36
C ALA A 107 -11.94 13.59 -2.42
N PRO A 108 -12.28 13.59 -1.13
CA PRO A 108 -11.75 14.59 -0.20
C PRO A 108 -10.23 14.59 -0.31
N HIS A 109 -9.66 15.77 -0.54
CA HIS A 109 -8.21 15.96 -0.56
C HIS A 109 -7.68 15.72 0.84
N LEU A 110 -7.33 14.48 1.10
CA LEU A 110 -6.68 14.07 2.33
C LEU A 110 -5.20 14.37 2.19
N ASP A 111 -4.67 15.02 3.20
CA ASP A 111 -3.23 15.19 3.30
C ASP A 111 -2.58 13.82 3.26
N SER A 112 -1.62 13.66 2.37
CA SER A 112 -1.01 12.36 2.08
C SER A 112 -0.28 11.73 3.29
N ASP A 113 0.09 12.54 4.28
CA ASP A 113 0.73 12.11 5.53
C ASP A 113 -0.28 11.63 6.61
N ASN A 114 -1.58 11.85 6.40
CA ASN A 114 -2.63 11.43 7.32
C ASN A 114 -3.00 9.94 7.21
N HIS A 115 -2.38 9.22 6.29
CA HIS A 115 -2.59 7.78 6.16
C HIS A 115 -1.79 6.97 7.17
N ASN A 116 -2.42 5.92 7.72
CA ASN A 116 -1.74 4.99 8.61
C ASN A 116 -1.00 3.93 7.80
N THR A 117 0.30 4.13 7.58
CA THR A 117 1.15 3.23 6.79
C THR A 117 2.11 2.39 7.63
N LYS A 118 2.08 2.54 8.98
CA LYS A 118 3.13 1.99 9.83
C LYS A 118 3.31 0.48 9.67
N ALA A 119 2.25 -0.30 9.80
CA ALA A 119 2.36 -1.76 9.72
C ALA A 119 2.88 -2.24 8.37
N ILE A 120 2.54 -1.55 7.28
CA ILE A 120 3.05 -1.84 5.94
C ILE A 120 4.52 -1.46 5.81
N THR A 121 4.89 -0.31 6.36
CA THR A 121 6.28 0.14 6.41
C THR A 121 7.15 -0.87 7.14
N ASP A 122 6.74 -1.26 8.35
CA ASP A 122 7.45 -2.22 9.19
C ASP A 122 7.64 -3.56 8.44
N GLU A 123 6.59 -4.05 7.78
CA GLU A 123 6.67 -5.29 7.00
C GLU A 123 7.63 -5.15 5.81
N ILE A 124 7.48 -4.12 4.99
CA ILE A 124 8.36 -3.92 3.82
C ILE A 124 9.81 -3.76 4.27
N CYS A 125 10.07 -2.96 5.31
CA CYS A 125 11.41 -2.71 5.81
C CYS A 125 12.07 -3.95 6.41
N SER A 126 11.29 -4.91 6.95
CA SER A 126 11.80 -6.15 7.51
C SER A 126 12.56 -7.03 6.49
N HIS A 127 12.38 -6.78 5.19
CA HIS A 127 13.06 -7.49 4.11
C HIS A 127 14.40 -6.86 3.70
N PHE A 128 14.78 -5.73 4.30
CA PHE A 128 16.04 -5.03 4.05
C PHE A 128 16.98 -5.10 5.27
N GLU A 129 18.26 -4.84 5.06
CA GLU A 129 19.30 -4.97 6.10
C GLU A 129 19.11 -4.06 7.31
N ALA A 130 18.44 -2.91 7.13
CA ALA A 130 18.17 -1.94 8.19
C ALA A 130 16.67 -1.67 8.30
N GLY A 131 16.22 -1.39 9.54
CA GLY A 131 14.82 -1.08 9.85
C GLY A 131 14.31 0.22 9.22
N ASP A 132 13.20 0.70 9.73
CA ASP A 132 12.47 1.88 9.26
C ASP A 132 12.70 3.14 10.11
N ASP A 133 13.65 3.12 11.05
CA ASP A 133 13.93 4.30 11.85
C ASP A 133 14.46 5.47 11.02
N GLY A 134 14.30 6.69 11.50
CA GLY A 134 14.61 7.91 10.78
C GLY A 134 16.09 8.09 10.42
N PHE A 135 16.97 7.18 10.85
CA PHE A 135 18.37 7.16 10.44
C PHE A 135 18.59 6.36 9.16
N TYR A 136 17.72 5.39 8.89
CA TYR A 136 17.84 4.45 7.77
C TYR A 136 16.73 4.54 6.74
N ALA A 137 15.67 5.29 7.04
CA ALA A 137 14.53 5.45 6.14
C ALA A 137 14.02 6.89 6.09
N ASP A 138 13.89 7.42 4.89
CA ASP A 138 13.12 8.63 4.58
C ASP A 138 11.78 8.26 3.96
N PHE A 139 10.78 9.13 4.17
CA PHE A 139 9.43 8.90 3.68
C PHE A 139 8.95 10.03 2.79
N ARG A 140 8.30 9.65 1.70
CA ARG A 140 7.64 10.57 0.77
C ARG A 140 6.22 10.10 0.54
N PHE A 141 5.27 11.03 0.58
CA PHE A 141 3.86 10.73 0.41
C PHE A 141 3.28 11.60 -0.71
N PHE A 142 2.58 10.97 -1.64
CA PHE A 142 1.92 11.64 -2.75
C PHE A 142 0.50 11.12 -2.91
N THR A 143 -0.39 12.02 -3.28
CA THR A 143 -1.77 11.69 -3.66
C THR A 143 -2.00 12.12 -5.10
N ARG A 144 -2.58 11.26 -5.91
CA ARG A 144 -2.92 11.54 -7.31
C ARG A 144 -4.28 10.97 -7.66
N ALA A 145 -5.01 11.69 -8.51
CA ALA A 145 -6.10 11.10 -9.27
C ALA A 145 -5.52 10.55 -10.58
N SER A 146 -5.83 9.32 -10.91
CA SER A 146 -5.35 8.70 -12.14
C SER A 146 -6.41 7.78 -12.74
N GLY A 147 -6.69 7.96 -14.03
CA GLY A 147 -7.46 7.01 -14.82
C GLY A 147 -6.61 5.87 -15.41
N LEU A 148 -5.29 5.93 -15.28
CA LEU A 148 -4.36 4.94 -15.83
C LEU A 148 -4.15 3.75 -14.89
N LEU A 149 -4.23 3.98 -13.58
CA LEU A 149 -4.05 2.97 -12.55
C LEU A 149 -5.34 2.74 -11.76
N PRO A 150 -5.62 1.51 -11.34
CA PRO A 150 -6.64 1.25 -10.34
C PRO A 150 -6.39 2.05 -9.05
N ALA A 151 -7.48 2.46 -8.38
CA ALA A 151 -7.36 3.07 -7.06
C ALA A 151 -6.64 2.12 -6.09
N GLY A 152 -5.80 2.66 -5.24
CA GLY A 152 -5.01 1.86 -4.29
C GLY A 152 -3.76 2.57 -3.82
N THR A 153 -2.93 1.81 -3.11
CA THR A 153 -1.64 2.26 -2.60
C THR A 153 -0.52 1.61 -3.38
N TYR A 154 0.40 2.43 -3.83
CA TYR A 154 1.59 2.03 -4.56
C TYR A 154 2.81 2.49 -3.76
N VAL A 155 3.74 1.58 -3.51
CA VAL A 155 4.95 1.87 -2.72
C VAL A 155 6.16 1.62 -3.59
N ALA A 156 7.11 2.56 -3.55
CA ALA A 156 8.42 2.38 -4.15
C ALA A 156 9.49 2.50 -3.07
N VAL A 157 10.40 1.54 -3.01
CA VAL A 157 11.55 1.56 -2.10
C VAL A 157 12.82 1.67 -2.92
N THR A 158 13.58 2.74 -2.69
CA THR A 158 14.84 3.04 -3.38
C THR A 158 15.95 3.36 -2.39
N ALA A 159 17.19 3.35 -2.82
CA ALA A 159 18.29 3.89 -2.03
C ALA A 159 18.14 5.41 -1.87
N MET A 160 18.49 5.94 -0.67
CA MET A 160 18.38 7.38 -0.37
C MET A 160 19.32 8.25 -1.21
N ASP A 161 20.46 7.70 -1.59
CA ASP A 161 21.50 8.35 -2.41
C ASP A 161 21.28 8.15 -3.92
N GLY A 162 20.25 7.42 -4.29
CA GLY A 162 19.87 7.18 -5.68
C GLY A 162 18.89 8.21 -6.24
N ALA A 163 18.56 8.06 -7.52
CA ALA A 163 17.49 8.84 -8.14
C ALA A 163 16.13 8.45 -7.52
N LEU A 164 15.51 9.39 -6.83
CA LEU A 164 14.20 9.16 -6.22
C LEU A 164 13.10 9.19 -7.29
N PRO A 165 12.19 8.19 -7.32
CA PRO A 165 11.14 8.15 -8.32
C PRO A 165 10.14 9.29 -8.13
N THR A 166 9.68 9.86 -9.25
CA THR A 166 8.52 10.76 -9.24
C THR A 166 7.22 9.93 -9.22
N PRO A 167 6.10 10.53 -8.78
CA PRO A 167 4.79 9.88 -8.89
C PRO A 167 4.48 9.41 -10.31
N GLU A 168 4.82 10.22 -11.30
CA GLU A 168 4.59 9.96 -12.73
C GLU A 168 5.37 8.72 -13.18
N HIS A 169 6.63 8.60 -12.76
CA HIS A 169 7.46 7.44 -13.07
C HIS A 169 6.90 6.13 -12.44
N ILE A 170 6.41 6.21 -11.20
CA ILE A 170 5.76 5.06 -10.55
C ILE A 170 4.49 4.67 -11.31
N ILE A 171 3.69 5.64 -11.78
CA ILE A 171 2.49 5.40 -12.58
C ILE A 171 2.85 4.71 -13.90
N GLU A 172 3.90 5.17 -14.58
CA GLU A 172 4.36 4.59 -15.85
C GLU A 172 4.77 3.12 -15.69
N LEU A 173 5.59 2.82 -14.68
CA LEU A 173 6.07 1.46 -14.40
C LEU A 173 4.91 0.51 -14.09
N TRP A 174 3.97 0.92 -13.23
CA TRP A 174 2.81 0.10 -12.92
C TRP A 174 1.84 -0.04 -14.10
N THR A 175 1.69 1.00 -14.92
CA THR A 175 0.86 0.93 -16.12
C THR A 175 1.45 -0.09 -17.12
N ALA A 176 2.76 -0.09 -17.31
CA ALA A 176 3.45 -1.07 -18.15
C ALA A 176 3.29 -2.50 -17.59
N ARG A 177 3.50 -2.67 -16.26
CA ARG A 177 3.36 -3.97 -15.58
C ARG A 177 1.96 -4.55 -15.71
N LEU A 178 0.92 -3.73 -15.51
CA LEU A 178 -0.47 -4.17 -15.58
C LEU A 178 -0.89 -4.54 -17.01
N ARG A 179 -0.37 -3.84 -18.03
CA ARG A 179 -0.62 -4.17 -19.42
C ARG A 179 0.02 -5.50 -19.83
N SER A 180 1.27 -5.73 -19.44
CA SER A 180 1.96 -6.99 -19.74
C SER A 180 1.35 -8.22 -19.06
N GLY A 181 0.64 -8.04 -17.93
CA GLY A 181 -0.09 -9.12 -17.25
C GLY A 181 -1.48 -9.42 -17.82
N MET A 182 -1.99 -8.59 -18.72
CA MET A 182 -3.28 -8.82 -19.40
C MET A 182 -3.15 -9.62 -20.70
N ASP A 183 -1.92 -9.86 -21.16
CA ASP A 183 -1.63 -10.61 -22.42
C ASP A 183 -1.36 -12.10 -22.17
N ILE A 184 -1.75 -12.65 -21.00
CA ILE A 184 -1.70 -14.07 -20.61
C ILE A 184 -3.14 -14.56 -20.33
#